data_3b7bb168325f07d65107ed67c45d40fe
#
_entry.id   3b7bb168325f07d65107ed67c45d40fe
#
_cell.length_a   1.000
_cell.length_b   1.000
_cell.length_c   1.000
_cell.angle_alpha   90.00
_cell.angle_beta   90.00
_cell.angle_gamma   90.00
#
_symmetry.space_group_name_H-M   'P 1'
#
loop_
_entity.id
_entity.type
_entity.pdbx_description
1 polymer ?
#
loop_
_entity_poly.entity_id
_entity_poly.type
_entity_poly.pdbx_seq_one_letter_code
_entity_poly.pdbx_strand_id
1 'polypeptide(L)'
;MRKLVYYVGVSIDGYIAGPGGEFDFFPMEDTLAWIIDEYPETVPSHVRAQMGLEAPNRRFDTVVMGRGTYQPALDAGVTSPYAHLRQYVVSASIPEIGDPQVELVRSDPIGLVRRLKQEEGGDIWLCGGGTLAGALLPEIDELIVKSYPVVAGDGISAFTGAFRPTPFTPARSRSLGSGTTVTWYDRA
;
A
#
# COMPACT_ATOMS: atom_id res chain seq x y z
N MET A 1 20.47 0.28 0.20
CA MET A 1 19.48 1.32 0.60
C MET A 1 18.09 0.74 0.33
N ARG A 2 17.20 0.83 1.30
CA ARG A 2 15.82 0.31 1.20
C ARG A 2 15.03 1.11 0.18
N LYS A 3 14.19 0.45 -0.63
CA LYS A 3 13.30 1.11 -1.57
C LYS A 3 11.97 1.49 -0.91
N LEU A 4 11.40 2.63 -1.30
CA LEU A 4 9.98 2.91 -1.08
C LEU A 4 9.21 2.36 -2.28
N VAL A 5 8.36 1.40 -2.04
CA VAL A 5 7.57 0.70 -3.06
C VAL A 5 6.09 1.01 -2.87
N TYR A 6 5.47 1.65 -3.84
CA TYR A 6 4.02 1.81 -3.85
C TYR A 6 3.38 0.56 -4.45
N TYR A 7 2.92 -0.32 -3.56
CA TYR A 7 2.23 -1.56 -3.93
C TYR A 7 0.73 -1.37 -3.76
N VAL A 8 0.00 -1.32 -4.87
CA VAL A 8 -1.37 -0.85 -4.92
C VAL A 8 -2.23 -1.64 -5.91
N GLY A 9 -3.52 -1.78 -5.62
CA GLY A 9 -4.54 -2.25 -6.56
C GLY A 9 -5.30 -1.07 -7.15
N VAL A 10 -5.56 -1.10 -8.44
CA VAL A 10 -6.28 -0.03 -9.15
C VAL A 10 -7.30 -0.60 -10.13
N SER A 11 -8.38 0.14 -10.35
CA SER A 11 -9.26 -0.04 -11.50
C SER A 11 -8.57 0.35 -12.81
N ILE A 12 -9.13 -0.02 -13.96
CA ILE A 12 -8.62 0.38 -15.30
C ILE A 12 -8.48 1.90 -15.42
N ASP A 13 -9.40 2.64 -14.81
CA ASP A 13 -9.45 4.10 -14.81
C ASP A 13 -8.72 4.76 -13.63
N GLY A 14 -7.91 3.99 -12.86
CA GLY A 14 -6.90 4.50 -11.92
C GLY A 14 -7.38 4.79 -10.51
N TYR A 15 -8.51 4.23 -10.09
CA TYR A 15 -9.04 4.38 -8.73
C TYR A 15 -8.62 3.22 -7.83
N ILE A 16 -8.28 3.54 -6.58
CA ILE A 16 -7.90 2.55 -5.54
C ILE A 16 -9.07 2.16 -4.64
N ALA A 17 -10.12 2.96 -4.64
CA ALA A 17 -11.35 2.74 -3.90
C ALA A 17 -12.47 3.56 -4.52
N GLY A 18 -13.72 3.25 -4.20
CA GLY A 18 -14.88 4.07 -4.50
C GLY A 18 -14.89 5.39 -3.72
N PRO A 19 -15.88 6.29 -3.98
CA PRO A 19 -15.95 7.60 -3.33
C PRO A 19 -16.11 7.54 -1.81
N GLY A 20 -16.72 6.48 -1.27
CA GLY A 20 -16.87 6.22 0.16
C GLY A 20 -15.74 5.37 0.77
N GLY A 21 -14.75 5.00 -0.02
CA GLY A 21 -13.65 4.13 0.41
C GLY A 21 -13.91 2.64 0.15
N GLU A 22 -14.92 2.29 -0.62
CA GLU A 22 -15.26 0.92 -0.98
C GLU A 22 -14.15 0.31 -1.84
N PHE A 23 -13.76 -0.92 -1.56
CA PHE A 23 -12.75 -1.67 -2.32
C PHE A 23 -13.12 -3.13 -2.58
N ASP A 24 -14.30 -3.56 -2.13
CA ASP A 24 -14.83 -4.91 -2.25
C ASP A 24 -15.29 -5.27 -3.68
N PHE A 25 -15.35 -4.27 -4.56
CA PHE A 25 -15.66 -4.46 -5.99
C PHE A 25 -14.48 -5.02 -6.81
N PHE A 26 -13.27 -5.05 -6.24
CA PHE A 26 -12.13 -5.68 -6.91
C PHE A 26 -12.23 -7.21 -6.86
N PRO A 27 -12.10 -7.92 -8.00
CA PRO A 27 -12.07 -9.37 -8.03
C PRO A 27 -10.79 -9.91 -7.37
N MET A 28 -10.92 -10.57 -6.21
CA MET A 28 -9.78 -10.99 -5.39
C MET A 28 -9.42 -12.48 -5.54
N GLU A 29 -10.18 -13.27 -6.28
CA GLU A 29 -10.09 -14.73 -6.33
C GLU A 29 -8.66 -15.28 -6.43
N ASP A 30 -8.04 -15.22 -7.61
CA ASP A 30 -6.66 -15.66 -7.81
C ASP A 30 -5.61 -14.62 -7.40
N THR A 31 -6.03 -13.34 -7.30
CA THR A 31 -5.16 -12.27 -6.84
C THR A 31 -4.74 -12.47 -5.38
N LEU A 32 -5.64 -12.94 -4.50
CA LEU A 32 -5.30 -13.22 -3.12
C LEU A 32 -4.27 -14.37 -3.01
N ALA A 33 -4.46 -15.45 -3.78
CA ALA A 33 -3.50 -16.54 -3.82
C ALA A 33 -2.11 -16.06 -4.28
N TRP A 34 -2.09 -15.20 -5.29
CA TRP A 34 -0.86 -14.58 -5.78
C TRP A 34 -0.21 -13.66 -4.73
N ILE A 35 -1.00 -12.84 -3.99
CA ILE A 35 -0.51 -11.99 -2.90
C ILE A 35 0.15 -12.84 -1.81
N ILE A 36 -0.51 -13.91 -1.40
CA ILE A 36 0.01 -14.84 -0.37
C ILE A 36 1.33 -15.48 -0.81
N ASP A 37 1.45 -15.81 -2.11
CA ASP A 37 2.68 -16.39 -2.65
C ASP A 37 3.81 -15.38 -2.82
N GLU A 38 3.55 -14.16 -3.29
CA GLU A 38 4.61 -13.19 -3.62
C GLU A 38 4.91 -12.21 -2.47
N TYR A 39 3.87 -11.74 -1.76
CA TYR A 39 3.95 -10.69 -0.71
C TYR A 39 3.06 -11.02 0.49
N PRO A 40 3.28 -12.18 1.17
CA PRO A 40 2.42 -12.61 2.28
C PRO A 40 2.33 -11.58 3.41
N GLU A 41 3.35 -10.76 3.58
CA GLU A 41 3.41 -9.70 4.58
C GLU A 41 2.42 -8.55 4.33
N THR A 42 1.87 -8.45 3.12
CA THR A 42 0.85 -7.43 2.81
C THR A 42 -0.58 -7.87 3.16
N VAL A 43 -0.75 -9.09 3.63
CA VAL A 43 -2.01 -9.59 4.20
C VAL A 43 -2.13 -9.11 5.65
N PRO A 44 -3.24 -8.45 6.05
CA PRO A 44 -3.42 -7.97 7.41
C PRO A 44 -3.33 -9.07 8.46
N SER A 45 -2.75 -8.77 9.63
CA SER A 45 -2.46 -9.74 10.70
C SER A 45 -3.69 -10.54 11.15
N HIS A 46 -4.85 -9.90 11.26
CA HIS A 46 -6.10 -10.56 11.63
C HIS A 46 -6.60 -11.53 10.55
N VAL A 47 -6.40 -11.19 9.26
CA VAL A 47 -6.73 -12.08 8.14
C VAL A 47 -5.76 -13.26 8.09
N ARG A 48 -4.45 -13.00 8.29
CA ARG A 48 -3.44 -14.07 8.41
C ARG A 48 -3.80 -15.08 9.50
N ALA A 49 -4.22 -14.59 10.67
CA ALA A 49 -4.64 -15.44 11.78
C ALA A 49 -5.86 -16.30 11.42
N GLN A 50 -6.87 -15.72 10.76
CA GLN A 50 -8.06 -16.45 10.31
C GLN A 50 -7.75 -17.53 9.27
N MET A 51 -6.76 -17.29 8.41
CA MET A 51 -6.35 -18.22 7.35
C MET A 51 -5.27 -19.23 7.81
N GLY A 52 -4.73 -19.10 9.03
CA GLY A 52 -3.58 -19.89 9.47
C GLY A 52 -2.31 -19.63 8.65
N LEU A 53 -2.14 -18.40 8.13
CA LEU A 53 -1.02 -18.04 7.27
C LEU A 53 0.22 -17.69 8.12
N GLU A 54 1.17 -18.62 8.20
CA GLU A 54 2.45 -18.50 8.92
C GLU A 54 3.63 -18.28 7.95
N ALA A 55 3.47 -17.45 6.94
CA ALA A 55 4.55 -17.15 6.00
C ALA A 55 5.44 -16.03 6.55
N PRO A 56 6.78 -16.11 6.39
CA PRO A 56 7.68 -15.01 6.72
C PRO A 56 7.51 -13.83 5.76
N ASN A 57 7.92 -12.63 6.20
CA ASN A 57 8.02 -11.48 5.32
C ASN A 57 9.05 -11.79 4.22
N ARG A 58 8.70 -11.50 2.97
CA ARG A 58 9.57 -11.78 1.82
C ARG A 58 10.34 -10.55 1.35
N ARG A 59 9.68 -9.41 1.38
CA ARG A 59 10.23 -8.18 0.84
C ARG A 59 10.14 -6.99 1.81
N PHE A 60 8.95 -6.80 2.39
CA PHE A 60 8.66 -5.64 3.21
C PHE A 60 8.80 -5.96 4.70
N ASP A 61 9.44 -5.06 5.46
CA ASP A 61 9.46 -5.09 6.92
C ASP A 61 8.79 -3.87 7.54
N THR A 62 8.42 -2.90 6.72
CA THR A 62 7.86 -1.62 7.14
C THR A 62 6.70 -1.24 6.23
N VAL A 63 5.61 -0.74 6.81
CA VAL A 63 4.45 -0.19 6.08
C VAL A 63 4.19 1.26 6.46
N VAL A 64 3.89 2.08 5.46
CA VAL A 64 3.49 3.48 5.61
C VAL A 64 2.09 3.65 5.04
N MET A 65 1.16 4.11 5.87
CA MET A 65 -0.26 4.26 5.56
C MET A 65 -0.71 5.71 5.77
N GLY A 66 -1.56 6.22 4.90
CA GLY A 66 -2.33 7.42 5.17
C GLY A 66 -3.56 7.11 6.03
N ARG A 67 -4.19 8.16 6.57
CA ARG A 67 -5.40 8.02 7.40
C ARG A 67 -6.48 7.17 6.72
N GLY A 68 -6.83 7.46 5.47
CA GLY A 68 -7.91 6.75 4.76
C GLY A 68 -7.60 5.26 4.56
N THR A 69 -6.33 4.89 4.41
CA THR A 69 -5.88 3.50 4.30
C THR A 69 -5.93 2.76 5.64
N TYR A 70 -5.69 3.48 6.74
CA TYR A 70 -5.73 2.93 8.10
C TYR A 70 -7.16 2.86 8.68
N GLN A 71 -8.08 3.73 8.23
CA GLN A 71 -9.43 3.85 8.76
C GLN A 71 -10.24 2.54 8.75
N PRO A 72 -10.24 1.73 7.66
CA PRO A 72 -10.97 0.46 7.64
C PRO A 72 -10.57 -0.51 8.75
N ALA A 73 -9.29 -0.51 9.15
CA ALA A 73 -8.83 -1.32 10.27
C ALA A 73 -9.40 -0.81 11.60
N LEU A 74 -9.39 0.50 11.82
CA LEU A 74 -10.01 1.11 13.02
C LEU A 74 -11.50 0.83 13.11
N ASP A 75 -12.22 0.92 12.00
CA ASP A 75 -13.66 0.65 11.93
C ASP A 75 -13.98 -0.83 12.27
N ALA A 76 -13.04 -1.73 11.95
CA ALA A 76 -13.09 -3.13 12.33
C ALA A 76 -12.56 -3.42 13.75
N GLY A 77 -12.19 -2.40 14.52
CA GLY A 77 -11.63 -2.55 15.87
C GLY A 77 -10.18 -3.06 15.91
N VAL A 78 -9.46 -2.96 14.79
CA VAL A 78 -8.06 -3.41 14.65
C VAL A 78 -7.13 -2.20 14.67
N THR A 79 -6.35 -2.04 15.73
CA THR A 79 -5.40 -0.92 15.89
C THR A 79 -4.05 -1.18 15.24
N SER A 80 -3.63 -2.45 15.13
CA SER A 80 -2.36 -2.87 14.54
C SER A 80 -2.59 -3.85 13.37
N PRO A 81 -3.01 -3.37 12.18
CA PRO A 81 -3.39 -4.23 11.05
C PRO A 81 -2.23 -5.06 10.50
N TYR A 82 -0.99 -4.63 10.68
CA TYR A 82 0.21 -5.31 10.18
C TYR A 82 1.23 -5.50 11.31
N ALA A 83 0.84 -6.17 12.42
CA ALA A 83 1.66 -6.34 13.62
C ALA A 83 3.02 -7.04 13.37
N HIS A 84 3.17 -7.72 12.24
CA HIS A 84 4.41 -8.36 11.78
C HIS A 84 5.34 -7.40 11.02
N LEU A 85 4.93 -6.13 10.83
CA LEU A 85 5.70 -5.07 10.20
C LEU A 85 5.88 -3.89 11.17
N ARG A 86 6.88 -3.05 10.94
CA ARG A 86 6.93 -1.69 11.52
C ARG A 86 5.86 -0.85 10.84
N GLN A 87 5.01 -0.20 11.62
CA GLN A 87 3.83 0.50 11.10
C GLN A 87 3.89 1.99 11.36
N TYR A 88 3.72 2.78 10.31
CA TYR A 88 3.64 4.23 10.35
C TYR A 88 2.32 4.70 9.75
N VAL A 89 1.58 5.51 10.50
CA VAL A 89 0.35 6.16 10.03
C VAL A 89 0.58 7.65 9.91
N VAL A 90 0.51 8.16 8.69
CA VAL A 90 0.66 9.59 8.41
C VAL A 90 -0.70 10.28 8.50
N SER A 91 -0.90 11.08 9.53
CA SER A 91 -2.14 11.82 9.74
C SER A 91 -1.96 13.00 10.68
N ALA A 92 -2.40 14.19 10.25
CA ALA A 92 -2.49 15.37 11.12
C ALA A 92 -3.78 15.38 11.96
N SER A 93 -4.79 14.59 11.60
CA SER A 93 -6.14 14.67 12.18
C SER A 93 -6.49 13.53 13.13
N ILE A 94 -5.78 12.41 13.12
CA ILE A 94 -5.95 11.37 14.15
C ILE A 94 -5.37 11.91 15.46
N PRO A 95 -6.16 12.00 16.55
CA PRO A 95 -5.69 12.58 17.80
C PRO A 95 -4.63 11.69 18.48
N GLU A 96 -4.84 10.37 18.47
CA GLU A 96 -3.97 9.39 19.10
C GLU A 96 -4.22 8.01 18.50
N ILE A 97 -3.16 7.17 18.46
CA ILE A 97 -3.27 5.73 18.21
C ILE A 97 -2.83 5.05 19.51
N GLY A 98 -3.77 4.38 20.18
CA GLY A 98 -3.56 3.74 21.48
C GLY A 98 -2.78 2.42 21.41
N ASP A 99 -2.02 2.17 20.33
CA ASP A 99 -1.27 0.95 20.10
C ASP A 99 0.22 1.28 19.92
N PRO A 100 1.11 0.80 20.81
CA PRO A 100 2.54 1.10 20.76
C PRO A 100 3.25 0.50 19.54
N GLN A 101 2.61 -0.41 18.81
CA GLN A 101 3.15 -1.00 17.59
C GLN A 101 2.94 -0.12 16.35
N VAL A 102 2.19 0.97 16.47
CA VAL A 102 1.87 1.88 15.36
C VAL A 102 2.33 3.29 15.68
N GLU A 103 3.26 3.81 14.90
CA GLU A 103 3.76 5.17 15.06
C GLU A 103 2.89 6.16 14.27
N LEU A 104 2.33 7.15 14.96
CA LEU A 104 1.59 8.26 14.36
C LEU A 104 2.54 9.37 13.93
N VAL A 105 2.60 9.63 12.64
CA VAL A 105 3.42 10.67 12.01
C VAL A 105 2.54 11.86 11.61
N ARG A 106 2.67 12.97 12.30
CA ARG A 106 1.78 14.12 12.12
C ARG A 106 2.16 15.04 10.97
N SER A 107 3.45 15.05 10.61
CA SER A 107 4.02 15.94 9.60
C SER A 107 5.26 15.32 8.98
N ASP A 108 5.76 15.90 7.90
CA ASP A 108 6.99 15.53 7.19
C ASP A 108 7.11 14.03 6.82
N PRO A 109 6.17 13.49 6.04
CA PRO A 109 6.27 12.11 5.57
C PRO A 109 7.49 11.88 4.66
N ILE A 110 7.98 12.92 3.98
CA ILE A 110 9.20 12.84 3.15
C ILE A 110 10.42 12.60 4.04
N GLY A 111 10.58 13.38 5.11
CA GLY A 111 11.66 13.20 6.07
C GLY A 111 11.61 11.83 6.75
N LEU A 112 10.42 11.34 7.10
CA LEU A 112 10.25 9.97 7.59
C LEU A 112 10.82 8.95 6.60
N VAL A 113 10.36 8.98 5.35
CA VAL A 113 10.77 7.99 4.33
C VAL A 113 12.28 8.07 4.09
N ARG A 114 12.87 9.26 4.01
CA ARG A 114 14.31 9.44 3.84
C ARG A 114 15.12 8.84 5.00
N ARG A 115 14.65 8.96 6.25
CA ARG A 115 15.29 8.31 7.39
C ARG A 115 15.19 6.79 7.29
N LEU A 116 13.99 6.26 7.02
CA LEU A 116 13.78 4.83 6.88
C LEU A 116 14.64 4.20 5.77
N LYS A 117 14.84 4.90 4.67
CA LYS A 117 15.71 4.44 3.57
C LYS A 117 17.18 4.31 3.96
N GLN A 118 17.65 5.04 4.97
CA GLN A 118 19.04 4.97 5.47
C GLN A 118 19.26 3.83 6.48
N GLU A 119 18.21 3.23 6.98
CA GLU A 119 18.29 2.10 7.90
C GLU A 119 18.57 0.80 7.14
N GLU A 120 19.03 -0.22 7.85
CA GLU A 120 19.09 -1.60 7.34
C GLU A 120 17.71 -2.26 7.46
N GLY A 121 17.44 -3.20 6.56
CA GLY A 121 16.18 -3.96 6.56
C GLY A 121 15.64 -4.23 5.16
N GLY A 122 14.42 -4.74 5.13
CA GLY A 122 13.63 -4.95 3.92
C GLY A 122 13.15 -3.64 3.30
N ASP A 123 12.46 -3.72 2.18
CA ASP A 123 11.86 -2.55 1.54
C ASP A 123 10.69 -1.98 2.36
N ILE A 124 10.34 -0.73 2.06
CA ILE A 124 9.26 0.02 2.70
C ILE A 124 8.04 -0.06 1.79
N TRP A 125 6.95 -0.62 2.29
CA TRP A 125 5.69 -0.66 1.59
C TRP A 125 4.90 0.64 1.81
N LEU A 126 4.70 1.43 0.76
CA LEU A 126 3.68 2.46 0.74
C LEU A 126 2.34 1.77 0.42
N CYS A 127 1.51 1.60 1.45
CA CYS A 127 0.19 0.99 1.30
C CYS A 127 -0.82 1.94 0.63
N GLY A 128 -0.66 3.25 0.84
CA GLY A 128 -1.51 4.29 0.27
C GLY A 128 -2.03 5.26 1.34
N GLY A 129 -3.05 6.11 1.11
CA GLY A 129 -3.82 6.33 -0.12
C GLY A 129 -3.22 7.35 -1.06
N GLY A 130 -4.03 7.74 -2.04
CA GLY A 130 -3.59 8.58 -3.16
C GLY A 130 -2.98 9.92 -2.77
N THR A 131 -3.47 10.57 -1.73
CA THR A 131 -2.90 11.83 -1.24
C THR A 131 -1.48 11.64 -0.68
N LEU A 132 -1.28 10.58 0.11
CA LEU A 132 0.05 10.26 0.63
C LEU A 132 0.99 9.82 -0.50
N ALA A 133 0.50 9.01 -1.45
CA ALA A 133 1.28 8.59 -2.61
C ALA A 133 1.69 9.80 -3.50
N GLY A 134 0.79 10.76 -3.69
CA GLY A 134 1.12 12.00 -4.39
C GLY A 134 2.18 12.85 -3.67
N ALA A 135 2.08 12.99 -2.34
CA ALA A 135 3.06 13.69 -1.53
C ALA A 135 4.44 13.00 -1.55
N LEU A 136 4.46 11.67 -1.53
CA LEU A 136 5.67 10.85 -1.52
C LEU A 136 6.19 10.50 -2.93
N LEU A 137 5.52 10.95 -4.00
CA LEU A 137 5.94 10.65 -5.37
C LEU A 137 7.44 10.92 -5.66
N PRO A 138 8.07 11.98 -5.13
CA PRO A 138 9.51 12.19 -5.29
C PRO A 138 10.41 11.09 -4.70
N GLU A 139 9.89 10.37 -3.71
CA GLU A 139 10.64 9.34 -2.94
C GLU A 139 10.29 7.91 -3.36
N ILE A 140 9.25 7.70 -4.17
CA ILE A 140 8.89 6.36 -4.65
C ILE A 140 9.95 5.86 -5.62
N ASP A 141 10.56 4.71 -5.32
CA ASP A 141 11.57 4.07 -6.14
C ASP A 141 10.97 3.07 -7.12
N GLU A 142 9.87 2.43 -6.72
CA GLU A 142 9.22 1.37 -7.49
C GLU A 142 7.70 1.42 -7.32
N LEU A 143 6.98 1.09 -8.41
CA LEU A 143 5.56 0.84 -8.36
C LEU A 143 5.30 -0.65 -8.61
N ILE A 144 4.39 -1.23 -7.84
CA ILE A 144 3.81 -2.54 -8.13
C ILE A 144 2.31 -2.33 -8.24
N VAL A 145 1.82 -2.32 -9.46
CA VAL A 145 0.43 -1.98 -9.76
C VAL A 145 -0.34 -3.25 -10.14
N LYS A 146 -1.32 -3.60 -9.33
CA LYS A 146 -2.33 -4.61 -9.65
C LYS A 146 -3.49 -3.90 -10.36
N SER A 147 -3.54 -3.99 -11.69
CA SER A 147 -4.63 -3.44 -12.48
C SER A 147 -5.74 -4.48 -12.60
N TYR A 148 -6.85 -4.23 -11.94
CA TYR A 148 -8.04 -5.06 -11.99
C TYR A 148 -8.87 -4.74 -13.22
N PRO A 149 -9.52 -5.73 -13.87
CA PRO A 149 -10.33 -5.54 -15.07
C PRO A 149 -11.71 -4.93 -14.75
N VAL A 150 -11.72 -3.81 -14.03
CA VAL A 150 -12.91 -3.09 -13.58
C VAL A 150 -12.74 -1.61 -13.87
N VAL A 151 -13.79 -0.95 -14.34
CA VAL A 151 -13.92 0.51 -14.42
C VAL A 151 -14.75 0.96 -13.22
N ALA A 152 -14.20 1.85 -12.40
CA ALA A 152 -14.90 2.38 -11.23
C ALA A 152 -15.79 3.59 -11.58
N GLY A 153 -15.38 4.40 -12.55
CA GLY A 153 -16.10 5.59 -13.01
C GLY A 153 -15.90 6.81 -12.12
N ASP A 154 -15.80 6.63 -10.80
CA ASP A 154 -15.49 7.65 -9.81
C ASP A 154 -14.83 6.99 -8.60
N GLY A 155 -14.12 7.76 -7.78
CA GLY A 155 -13.49 7.22 -6.58
C GLY A 155 -12.24 7.95 -6.11
N ILE A 156 -11.46 7.27 -5.28
CA ILE A 156 -10.19 7.74 -4.76
C ILE A 156 -9.09 7.36 -5.74
N SER A 157 -8.45 8.35 -6.35
CA SER A 157 -7.36 8.15 -7.31
C SER A 157 -6.12 7.54 -6.65
N ALA A 158 -5.35 6.74 -7.41
CA ALA A 158 -4.09 6.17 -6.96
C ALA A 158 -3.03 7.24 -6.59
N PHE A 159 -3.09 8.39 -7.24
CA PHE A 159 -2.26 9.56 -6.93
C PHE A 159 -3.12 10.81 -6.93
N THR A 160 -2.98 11.65 -5.89
CA THR A 160 -3.64 12.94 -5.77
C THR A 160 -2.60 14.00 -5.40
N GLY A 161 -2.55 15.11 -6.13
CA GLY A 161 -1.59 16.19 -5.86
C GLY A 161 -1.38 17.11 -7.05
N ALA A 162 -0.30 17.86 -7.03
CA ALA A 162 0.06 18.76 -8.12
C ALA A 162 0.49 17.98 -9.37
N PHE A 163 0.22 18.56 -10.54
CA PHE A 163 0.70 18.03 -11.82
C PHE A 163 2.24 17.93 -11.83
N ARG A 164 2.73 16.69 -11.80
CA ARG A 164 4.17 16.38 -11.80
C ARG A 164 4.40 15.08 -12.57
N PRO A 165 4.54 15.14 -13.89
CA PRO A 165 4.91 13.97 -14.68
C PRO A 165 6.21 13.36 -14.16
N THR A 166 6.17 12.11 -13.75
CA THR A 166 7.31 11.38 -13.21
C THR A 166 7.45 10.08 -13.99
N PRO A 167 8.54 9.90 -14.76
CA PRO A 167 8.69 8.71 -15.58
C PRO A 167 9.06 7.49 -14.73
N PHE A 168 8.48 6.36 -15.11
CA PHE A 168 8.82 5.04 -14.63
C PHE A 168 8.98 4.10 -15.82
N THR A 169 9.87 3.13 -15.71
CA THR A 169 10.11 2.12 -16.75
C THR A 169 9.51 0.79 -16.34
N PRO A 170 8.68 0.14 -17.16
CA PRO A 170 8.16 -1.19 -16.84
C PRO A 170 9.30 -2.21 -16.81
N ALA A 171 9.47 -2.89 -15.69
CA ALA A 171 10.48 -3.92 -15.49
C ALA A 171 9.95 -5.32 -15.82
N ARG A 172 8.74 -5.62 -15.41
CA ARG A 172 8.05 -6.89 -15.70
C ARG A 172 6.54 -6.73 -15.59
N SER A 173 5.80 -7.67 -16.16
CA SER A 173 4.35 -7.78 -16.05
C SER A 173 3.92 -9.23 -15.94
N ARG A 174 2.82 -9.50 -15.24
CA ARG A 174 2.22 -10.82 -15.06
C ARG A 174 0.71 -10.69 -15.12
N SER A 175 0.06 -11.50 -15.98
CA SER A 175 -1.40 -11.63 -15.99
C SER A 175 -1.82 -12.80 -15.11
N LEU A 176 -2.90 -12.62 -14.37
CA LEU A 176 -3.57 -13.66 -13.57
C LEU A 176 -4.80 -14.18 -14.31
N GLY A 177 -5.33 -15.31 -13.87
CA GLY A 177 -6.48 -15.96 -14.51
C GLY A 177 -7.77 -15.13 -14.49
N SER A 178 -7.95 -14.29 -13.46
CA SER A 178 -9.05 -13.32 -13.33
C SER A 178 -9.00 -12.17 -14.34
N GLY A 179 -7.91 -12.03 -15.11
CA GLY A 179 -7.66 -10.88 -15.97
C GLY A 179 -6.95 -9.73 -15.25
N THR A 180 -6.69 -9.84 -13.96
CA THR A 180 -5.85 -8.88 -13.24
C THR A 180 -4.43 -8.93 -13.79
N THR A 181 -3.85 -7.75 -14.06
CA THR A 181 -2.45 -7.63 -14.50
C THR A 181 -1.64 -6.95 -13.41
N VAL A 182 -0.53 -7.57 -13.03
CA VAL A 182 0.44 -6.98 -12.10
C VAL A 182 1.64 -6.50 -12.89
N THR A 183 1.97 -5.22 -12.76
CA THR A 183 3.12 -4.62 -13.44
C THR A 183 4.03 -3.94 -12.42
N TRP A 184 5.32 -4.22 -12.55
CA TRP A 184 6.39 -3.59 -11.78
C TRP A 184 7.05 -2.52 -12.63
N TYR A 185 7.24 -1.36 -12.03
CA TYR A 185 7.88 -0.22 -12.68
C TYR A 185 9.00 0.29 -11.79
N ASP A 186 10.17 0.43 -12.33
CA ASP A 186 11.29 1.13 -11.68
C ASP A 186 11.25 2.62 -12.03
N ARG A 187 11.66 3.45 -11.09
CA ARG A 187 11.88 4.88 -11.38
C ARG A 187 12.96 5.04 -12.46
N ALA A 188 12.66 5.86 -13.48
CA ALA A 188 13.59 6.15 -14.57
C ALA A 188 14.77 7.06 -14.10
#